data_d45412569df371511eee6ef60e8442a1
#
_entry.id   d45412569df371511eee6ef60e8442a1
#
_cell.length_a   1.000
_cell.length_b   1.000
_cell.length_c   1.000
_cell.angle_alpha   90.00
_cell.angle_beta   90.00
_cell.angle_gamma   90.00
#
_symmetry.space_group_name_H-M   'P 1'
#
loop_
_entity.id
_entity.type
_entity.pdbx_description
1 polymer ?
#
loop_
_entity_poly.entity_id
_entity_poly.type
_entity_poly.pdbx_seq_one_letter_code
_entity_poly.pdbx_strand_id
1 'polypeptide(L)'
;AIFIYLQYEMPEAAAQCQEVLAIRTAKAPEGQLNYLTVEGVAALLDQPDMSTRAGRRDAALLSLLYDSGARVQELVDLTVGDVRFISPATVKLTGKGQKTRIVPLLSGPESLLRVYMKDYKLEKAPSTHPLFCNRSGEKFTRAGIAYTLKKYADMARKTSPDLIQETVTPHCLRHSKAMHLLLANVNLIYIRDLLGHSEIKTTEIYARADTS
;
A
#
# COMPACT_ATOMS: atom_id res chain seq x y z
N ALA A 1 -8.18 7.94 25.62
CA ALA A 1 -7.09 8.42 26.50
C ALA A 1 -7.55 9.61 27.36
N ILE A 2 -8.18 10.66 26.77
CA ILE A 2 -8.55 11.89 27.52
C ILE A 2 -9.56 11.64 28.64
N PHE A 3 -10.61 10.85 28.43
CA PHE A 3 -11.63 10.56 29.44
C PHE A 3 -11.11 9.69 30.58
N ILE A 4 -10.11 8.84 30.35
CA ILE A 4 -9.42 8.10 31.42
C ILE A 4 -8.62 9.06 32.29
N TYR A 5 -7.93 10.03 31.67
CA TYR A 5 -7.20 11.07 32.41
C TYR A 5 -8.14 11.96 33.24
N LEU A 6 -9.23 12.42 32.65
CA LEU A 6 -10.22 13.26 33.35
C LEU A 6 -10.87 12.60 34.57
N GLN A 7 -11.03 11.27 34.55
CA GLN A 7 -11.55 10.55 35.74
C GLN A 7 -10.64 10.69 36.95
N TYR A 8 -9.33 10.85 36.80
CA TYR A 8 -8.38 11.03 37.87
C TYR A 8 -8.27 12.50 38.32
N GLU A 9 -8.35 13.43 37.39
CA GLU A 9 -8.15 14.87 37.65
C GLU A 9 -9.45 15.55 38.15
N MET A 10 -10.63 15.02 37.78
CA MET A 10 -11.94 15.60 38.08
C MET A 10 -12.90 14.51 38.59
N PRO A 11 -12.79 14.14 39.87
CA PRO A 11 -13.64 13.07 40.47
C PRO A 11 -15.15 13.31 40.32
N GLU A 12 -15.59 14.58 40.31
CA GLU A 12 -17.00 14.97 40.11
C GLU A 12 -17.50 14.62 38.69
N ALA A 13 -16.62 14.48 37.71
CA ALA A 13 -16.96 14.10 36.35
C ALA A 13 -16.79 12.59 36.09
N ALA A 14 -16.36 11.81 37.09
CA ALA A 14 -16.02 10.40 36.92
C ALA A 14 -17.19 9.57 36.39
N ALA A 15 -18.42 9.80 36.88
CA ALA A 15 -19.60 9.09 36.39
C ALA A 15 -19.87 9.36 34.90
N GLN A 16 -19.82 10.61 34.48
CA GLN A 16 -20.01 11.01 33.08
C GLN A 16 -18.88 10.46 32.17
N CYS A 17 -17.66 10.48 32.66
CA CYS A 17 -16.51 9.87 31.92
C CYS A 17 -16.71 8.36 31.78
N GLN A 18 -17.23 7.66 32.79
CA GLN A 18 -17.53 6.23 32.71
C GLN A 18 -18.65 5.94 31.70
N GLU A 19 -19.72 6.75 31.68
CA GLU A 19 -20.77 6.61 30.67
C GLU A 19 -20.22 6.75 29.23
N VAL A 20 -19.38 7.75 29.00
CA VAL A 20 -18.74 7.94 27.67
C VAL A 20 -17.81 6.77 27.33
N LEU A 21 -17.04 6.27 28.29
CA LEU A 21 -16.16 5.12 28.08
C LEU A 21 -16.93 3.81 27.91
N ALA A 22 -18.14 3.71 28.47
CA ALA A 22 -19.03 2.56 28.31
C ALA A 22 -19.77 2.55 26.95
N ILE A 23 -19.77 3.67 26.22
CA ILE A 23 -20.31 3.71 24.85
C ILE A 23 -19.51 2.71 24.03
N ARG A 24 -20.10 1.56 23.74
CA ARG A 24 -19.51 0.61 22.81
C ARG A 24 -19.44 1.28 21.44
N THR A 25 -18.24 1.51 20.97
CA THR A 25 -18.04 1.82 19.54
C THR A 25 -18.75 0.72 18.75
N ALA A 26 -19.79 1.08 18.01
CA ALA A 26 -20.44 0.14 17.11
C ALA A 26 -19.33 -0.47 16.23
N LYS A 27 -19.18 -1.80 16.31
CA LYS A 27 -18.38 -2.49 15.30
C LYS A 27 -19.04 -2.15 13.98
N ALA A 28 -18.30 -1.45 13.11
CA ALA A 28 -18.71 -1.37 11.71
C ALA A 28 -19.00 -2.80 11.25
N PRO A 29 -20.10 -3.04 10.51
CA PRO A 29 -20.33 -4.35 9.92
C PRO A 29 -19.02 -4.77 9.23
N GLU A 30 -18.61 -6.02 9.41
CA GLU A 30 -17.43 -6.57 8.73
C GLU A 30 -17.71 -6.43 7.23
N GLY A 31 -17.27 -5.31 6.65
CA GLY A 31 -17.42 -5.02 5.23
C GLY A 31 -16.60 -6.07 4.48
N GLN A 32 -17.19 -6.63 3.43
CA GLN A 32 -16.44 -7.47 2.50
C GLN A 32 -15.12 -6.76 2.15
N LEU A 33 -14.01 -7.45 2.30
CA LEU A 33 -12.70 -6.90 1.94
C LEU A 33 -12.72 -6.55 0.45
N ASN A 34 -12.62 -5.27 0.17
CA ASN A 34 -12.53 -4.80 -1.21
C ASN A 34 -11.11 -5.10 -1.73
N TYR A 35 -10.98 -6.13 -2.56
CA TYR A 35 -9.73 -6.51 -3.22
C TYR A 35 -9.99 -6.91 -4.68
N LEU A 36 -9.00 -6.71 -5.54
CA LEU A 36 -9.02 -7.16 -6.94
C LEU A 36 -8.51 -8.60 -7.02
N THR A 37 -9.03 -9.36 -7.98
CA THR A 37 -8.46 -10.66 -8.36
C THR A 37 -7.07 -10.49 -8.98
N VAL A 38 -6.34 -11.58 -9.19
CA VAL A 38 -5.04 -11.56 -9.88
C VAL A 38 -5.18 -10.99 -11.28
N GLU A 39 -6.24 -11.38 -12.01
CA GLU A 39 -6.56 -10.89 -13.34
C GLU A 39 -6.93 -9.39 -13.32
N GLY A 40 -7.65 -8.94 -12.29
CA GLY A 40 -7.99 -7.53 -12.11
C GLY A 40 -6.74 -6.68 -11.85
N VAL A 41 -5.82 -7.16 -11.02
CA VAL A 41 -4.53 -6.48 -10.82
C VAL A 41 -3.72 -6.47 -12.10
N ALA A 42 -3.64 -7.57 -12.84
CA ALA A 42 -2.94 -7.63 -14.13
C ALA A 42 -3.54 -6.63 -15.12
N ALA A 43 -4.87 -6.62 -15.30
CA ALA A 43 -5.57 -5.69 -16.17
C ALA A 43 -5.29 -4.22 -15.81
N LEU A 44 -5.17 -3.90 -14.51
CA LEU A 44 -4.80 -2.56 -14.03
C LEU A 44 -3.35 -2.20 -14.36
N LEU A 45 -2.41 -3.13 -14.10
CA LEU A 45 -0.97 -2.89 -14.27
C LEU A 45 -0.54 -2.83 -15.73
N ASP A 46 -1.35 -3.37 -16.65
CA ASP A 46 -1.10 -3.32 -18.10
C ASP A 46 -1.54 -2.00 -18.76
N GLN A 47 -2.25 -1.10 -18.02
CA GLN A 47 -2.75 0.13 -18.61
C GLN A 47 -1.69 1.22 -18.88
N PRO A 48 -0.60 1.35 -18.10
CA PRO A 48 0.39 2.38 -18.36
C PRO A 48 1.06 2.21 -19.72
N ASP A 49 1.05 3.26 -20.54
CA ASP A 49 1.71 3.26 -21.85
C ASP A 49 3.22 3.25 -21.71
N MET A 50 3.82 2.08 -21.92
CA MET A 50 5.27 1.84 -21.78
C MET A 50 6.12 2.59 -22.82
N SER A 51 5.53 3.12 -23.90
CA SER A 51 6.24 3.95 -24.87
C SER A 51 6.57 5.33 -24.30
N THR A 52 5.78 5.80 -23.33
CA THR A 52 5.96 7.11 -22.70
C THR A 52 6.78 7.03 -21.40
N ARG A 53 7.56 8.09 -21.16
CA ARG A 53 8.33 8.23 -19.92
C ARG A 53 7.43 8.28 -18.67
N ALA A 54 6.27 8.94 -18.78
CA ALA A 54 5.30 9.00 -17.69
C ALA A 54 4.65 7.64 -17.44
N GLY A 55 4.31 6.89 -18.49
CA GLY A 55 3.73 5.56 -18.36
C GLY A 55 4.70 4.58 -17.69
N ARG A 56 6.00 4.59 -18.07
CA ARG A 56 7.02 3.75 -17.41
C ARG A 56 7.19 4.10 -15.91
N ARG A 57 7.13 5.38 -15.55
CA ARG A 57 7.10 5.80 -14.15
C ARG A 57 5.87 5.24 -13.43
N ASP A 58 4.69 5.42 -14.01
CA ASP A 58 3.42 5.02 -13.40
C ASP A 58 3.33 3.48 -13.29
N ALA A 59 3.85 2.73 -14.27
CA ALA A 59 3.98 1.28 -14.21
C ALA A 59 4.88 0.83 -13.06
N ALA A 60 6.06 1.44 -12.91
CA ALA A 60 6.97 1.14 -11.81
C ALA A 60 6.36 1.46 -10.44
N LEU A 61 5.66 2.61 -10.33
CA LEU A 61 4.98 3.04 -9.11
C LEU A 61 3.87 2.07 -8.71
N LEU A 62 2.96 1.72 -9.62
CA LEU A 62 1.82 0.85 -9.33
C LEU A 62 2.25 -0.59 -9.07
N SER A 63 3.21 -1.09 -9.84
CA SER A 63 3.78 -2.42 -9.65
C SER A 63 4.47 -2.55 -8.28
N LEU A 64 5.26 -1.54 -7.88
CA LEU A 64 5.90 -1.52 -6.56
C LEU A 64 4.87 -1.41 -5.43
N LEU A 65 3.83 -0.57 -5.59
CA LEU A 65 2.76 -0.41 -4.59
C LEU A 65 2.06 -1.74 -4.32
N TYR A 66 1.72 -2.49 -5.38
CA TYR A 66 1.09 -3.80 -5.27
C TYR A 66 2.06 -4.86 -4.73
N ASP A 67 3.24 -5.00 -5.34
CA ASP A 67 4.14 -6.11 -5.03
C ASP A 67 4.70 -6.04 -3.61
N SER A 68 5.07 -4.86 -3.16
CA SER A 68 5.58 -4.66 -1.80
C SER A 68 4.49 -4.62 -0.73
N GLY A 69 3.22 -4.51 -1.11
CA GLY A 69 2.12 -4.28 -0.19
C GLY A 69 2.30 -3.02 0.67
N ALA A 70 3.04 -2.02 0.17
CA ALA A 70 3.33 -0.80 0.90
C ALA A 70 2.07 0.00 1.24
N ARG A 71 2.08 0.71 2.36
CA ARG A 71 1.13 1.80 2.57
C ARG A 71 1.45 2.95 1.61
N VAL A 72 0.42 3.68 1.16
CA VAL A 72 0.63 4.81 0.24
C VAL A 72 1.65 5.82 0.78
N GLN A 73 1.68 6.07 2.09
CA GLN A 73 2.65 6.98 2.69
C GLN A 73 4.07 6.42 2.65
N GLU A 74 4.24 5.12 2.87
CA GLU A 74 5.54 4.46 2.77
C GLU A 74 6.11 4.59 1.36
N LEU A 75 5.25 4.46 0.32
CA LEU A 75 5.65 4.65 -1.07
C LEU A 75 6.02 6.11 -1.38
N VAL A 76 5.23 7.07 -0.86
CA VAL A 76 5.51 8.51 -0.98
C VAL A 76 6.86 8.87 -0.38
N ASP A 77 7.23 8.25 0.75
CA ASP A 77 8.43 8.57 1.52
C ASP A 77 9.70 7.86 1.02
N LEU A 78 9.56 6.93 0.04
CA LEU A 78 10.71 6.25 -0.53
C LEU A 78 11.70 7.21 -1.17
N THR A 79 12.96 6.92 -0.93
CA THR A 79 14.10 7.59 -1.56
C THR A 79 14.87 6.64 -2.46
N VAL A 80 15.74 7.18 -3.30
CA VAL A 80 16.65 6.39 -4.16
C VAL A 80 17.50 5.43 -3.32
N GLY A 81 17.95 5.86 -2.13
CA GLY A 81 18.77 5.04 -1.23
C GLY A 81 18.03 3.87 -0.57
N ASP A 82 16.69 3.84 -0.65
CA ASP A 82 15.89 2.74 -0.10
C ASP A 82 15.77 1.55 -1.06
N VAL A 83 16.24 1.70 -2.31
CA VAL A 83 16.24 0.64 -3.32
C VAL A 83 17.63 0.05 -3.46
N ARG A 84 17.71 -1.27 -3.39
CA ARG A 84 18.95 -2.01 -3.58
C ARG A 84 18.78 -3.06 -4.66
N PHE A 85 19.59 -2.99 -5.71
CA PHE A 85 19.54 -3.90 -6.86
C PHE A 85 20.58 -5.03 -6.82
N ILE A 86 21.25 -5.22 -5.69
CA ILE A 86 22.13 -6.38 -5.48
C ILE A 86 21.23 -7.57 -5.16
N SER A 87 21.47 -8.71 -5.81
CA SER A 87 20.63 -9.90 -5.69
C SER A 87 20.64 -10.47 -4.25
N PRO A 88 19.49 -10.73 -3.66
CA PRO A 88 18.15 -10.38 -4.15
C PRO A 88 17.90 -8.87 -4.07
N ALA A 89 17.27 -8.31 -5.13
CA ALA A 89 16.88 -6.91 -5.13
C ALA A 89 15.83 -6.64 -4.03
N THR A 90 15.94 -5.51 -3.35
CA THR A 90 15.09 -5.18 -2.20
C THR A 90 14.70 -3.72 -2.17
N VAL A 91 13.59 -3.43 -1.49
CA VAL A 91 13.18 -2.09 -1.08
C VAL A 91 13.02 -2.02 0.43
N LYS A 92 13.52 -0.95 1.04
CA LYS A 92 13.37 -0.66 2.46
C LYS A 92 12.16 0.26 2.65
N LEU A 93 11.13 -0.20 3.34
CA LEU A 93 9.94 0.56 3.67
C LEU A 93 9.98 1.01 5.12
N THR A 94 9.69 2.29 5.37
CA THR A 94 9.63 2.87 6.72
C THR A 94 8.20 3.28 7.03
N GLY A 95 7.60 2.64 8.04
CA GLY A 95 6.23 2.85 8.46
C GLY A 95 6.08 3.70 9.72
N LYS A 96 4.89 3.68 10.31
CA LYS A 96 4.56 4.41 11.54
C LYS A 96 5.53 4.03 12.68
N GLY A 97 6.04 5.03 13.39
CA GLY A 97 6.98 4.85 14.49
C GLY A 97 8.39 4.48 14.04
N GLN A 98 8.78 4.88 12.82
CA GLN A 98 10.11 4.61 12.23
C GLN A 98 10.45 3.10 12.12
N LYS A 99 9.43 2.25 12.17
CA LYS A 99 9.63 0.81 11.98
C LYS A 99 9.94 0.54 10.51
N THR A 100 11.09 -0.07 10.27
CA THR A 100 11.53 -0.43 8.92
C THR A 100 11.33 -1.91 8.65
N ARG A 101 11.05 -2.24 7.37
CA ARG A 101 11.10 -3.61 6.85
C ARG A 101 11.76 -3.62 5.47
N ILE A 102 12.40 -4.72 5.15
CA ILE A 102 13.02 -4.95 3.84
C ILE A 102 12.12 -5.93 3.09
N VAL A 103 11.70 -5.52 1.91
CA VAL A 103 10.83 -6.33 1.03
C VAL A 103 11.64 -6.73 -0.20
N PRO A 104 11.76 -8.03 -0.52
CA PRO A 104 12.36 -8.47 -1.78
C PRO A 104 11.49 -8.05 -2.96
N LEU A 105 12.11 -7.64 -4.04
CA LEU A 105 11.44 -7.31 -5.29
C LEU A 105 11.42 -8.53 -6.20
N LEU A 106 10.25 -8.82 -6.77
CA LEU A 106 10.13 -9.80 -7.84
C LEU A 106 10.75 -9.24 -9.13
N SER A 107 11.09 -10.11 -10.07
CA SER A 107 11.80 -9.73 -11.31
C SER A 107 11.05 -8.71 -12.17
N GLY A 108 9.72 -8.79 -12.21
CA GLY A 108 8.87 -7.82 -12.94
C GLY A 108 8.98 -6.40 -12.38
N PRO A 109 8.58 -6.16 -11.12
CA PRO A 109 8.74 -4.87 -10.43
C PRO A 109 10.18 -4.35 -10.42
N GLU A 110 11.18 -5.22 -10.24
CA GLU A 110 12.58 -4.85 -10.32
C GLU A 110 12.93 -4.27 -11.71
N SER A 111 12.53 -4.95 -12.78
CA SER A 111 12.80 -4.53 -14.15
C SER A 111 12.15 -3.19 -14.47
N LEU A 112 10.89 -3.00 -14.10
CA LEU A 112 10.18 -1.73 -14.27
C LEU A 112 10.86 -0.59 -13.51
N LEU A 113 11.29 -0.86 -12.28
CA LEU A 113 11.95 0.14 -11.44
C LEU A 113 13.32 0.54 -12.01
N ARG A 114 14.10 -0.42 -12.54
CA ARG A 114 15.38 -0.14 -13.24
C ARG A 114 15.18 0.74 -14.47
N VAL A 115 14.19 0.42 -15.32
CA VAL A 115 13.85 1.22 -16.51
C VAL A 115 13.46 2.64 -16.09
N TYR A 116 12.57 2.77 -15.11
CA TYR A 116 12.16 4.06 -14.57
C TYR A 116 13.35 4.88 -14.05
N MET A 117 14.19 4.30 -13.19
CA MET A 117 15.32 5.00 -12.58
C MET A 117 16.34 5.44 -13.61
N LYS A 118 16.57 4.63 -14.65
CA LYS A 118 17.43 5.00 -15.79
C LYS A 118 16.85 6.19 -16.58
N ASP A 119 15.55 6.13 -16.93
CA ASP A 119 14.86 7.19 -17.68
C ASP A 119 14.91 8.54 -16.96
N TYR A 120 14.79 8.52 -15.65
CA TYR A 120 14.81 9.73 -14.81
C TYR A 120 16.20 10.07 -14.29
N LYS A 121 17.24 9.33 -14.68
CA LYS A 121 18.65 9.51 -14.27
C LYS A 121 18.83 9.45 -12.75
N LEU A 122 17.97 8.71 -12.06
CA LEU A 122 17.99 8.59 -10.59
C LEU A 122 19.22 7.83 -10.08
N GLU A 123 19.89 7.06 -10.93
CA GLU A 123 21.16 6.39 -10.60
C GLU A 123 22.28 7.38 -10.21
N LYS A 124 22.15 8.63 -10.67
CA LYS A 124 23.10 9.72 -10.36
C LYS A 124 22.56 10.70 -9.32
N ALA A 125 21.34 10.49 -8.84
CA ALA A 125 20.73 11.34 -7.84
C ALA A 125 21.27 11.01 -6.44
N PRO A 126 21.26 11.96 -5.49
CA PRO A 126 21.57 11.68 -4.10
C PRO A 126 20.66 10.57 -3.54
N SER A 127 21.18 9.77 -2.60
CA SER A 127 20.41 8.71 -1.95
C SER A 127 19.15 9.23 -1.24
N THR A 128 19.13 10.48 -0.82
CA THR A 128 17.98 11.15 -0.19
C THR A 128 16.96 11.70 -1.17
N HIS A 129 17.24 11.63 -2.49
CA HIS A 129 16.29 12.09 -3.51
C HIS A 129 15.02 11.23 -3.48
N PRO A 130 13.81 11.83 -3.54
CA PRO A 130 12.57 11.06 -3.61
C PRO A 130 12.60 10.07 -4.77
N LEU A 131 12.19 8.82 -4.51
CA LEU A 131 12.18 7.80 -5.55
C LEU A 131 11.17 8.15 -6.65
N PHE A 132 9.96 8.57 -6.27
CA PHE A 132 8.93 8.95 -7.23
C PHE A 132 8.63 10.45 -7.17
N CYS A 133 8.74 11.09 -8.34
CA CYS A 133 8.43 12.50 -8.52
C CYS A 133 7.29 12.70 -9.52
N ASN A 134 6.51 13.75 -9.30
CA ASN A 134 5.46 14.19 -10.21
C ASN A 134 6.07 14.80 -11.50
N ARG A 135 5.20 15.33 -12.38
CA ARG A 135 5.64 15.94 -13.66
C ARG A 135 6.52 17.18 -13.45
N SER A 136 6.35 17.89 -12.34
CA SER A 136 7.14 19.07 -11.99
C SER A 136 8.46 18.74 -11.29
N GLY A 137 8.79 17.44 -11.10
CA GLY A 137 10.00 17.00 -10.40
C GLY A 137 9.88 17.02 -8.88
N GLU A 138 8.70 17.32 -8.34
CA GLU A 138 8.46 17.30 -6.91
C GLU A 138 8.03 15.91 -6.43
N LYS A 139 8.28 15.62 -5.16
CA LYS A 139 7.84 14.39 -4.50
C LYS A 139 6.34 14.16 -4.69
N PHE A 140 5.94 12.93 -5.03
CA PHE A 140 4.52 12.57 -5.08
C PHE A 140 3.83 12.81 -3.73
N THR A 141 2.53 13.11 -3.81
CA THR A 141 1.64 13.13 -2.63
C THR A 141 0.77 11.87 -2.60
N ARG A 142 0.18 11.58 -1.44
CA ARG A 142 -0.82 10.50 -1.33
C ARG A 142 -1.97 10.67 -2.32
N ALA A 143 -2.45 11.90 -2.46
CA ALA A 143 -3.51 12.23 -3.41
C ALA A 143 -3.06 12.01 -4.86
N GLY A 144 -1.81 12.35 -5.19
CA GLY A 144 -1.25 12.12 -6.52
C GLY A 144 -1.15 10.63 -6.87
N ILE A 145 -0.72 9.80 -5.92
CA ILE A 145 -0.70 8.33 -6.12
C ILE A 145 -2.12 7.78 -6.27
N ALA A 146 -3.05 8.20 -5.41
CA ALA A 146 -4.45 7.77 -5.50
C ALA A 146 -5.10 8.18 -6.84
N TYR A 147 -4.81 9.39 -7.32
CA TYR A 147 -5.26 9.86 -8.63
C TYR A 147 -4.69 9.02 -9.77
N THR A 148 -3.38 8.71 -9.74
CA THR A 148 -2.72 7.86 -10.74
C THR A 148 -3.34 6.48 -10.77
N LEU A 149 -3.55 5.87 -9.61
CA LEU A 149 -4.22 4.58 -9.48
C LEU A 149 -5.64 4.61 -10.03
N LYS A 150 -6.44 5.62 -9.64
CA LYS A 150 -7.81 5.78 -10.12
C LYS A 150 -7.85 5.93 -11.64
N LYS A 151 -6.97 6.74 -12.23
CA LYS A 151 -6.87 6.92 -13.68
C LYS A 151 -6.74 5.57 -14.39
N TYR A 152 -5.81 4.72 -13.96
CA TYR A 152 -5.57 3.42 -14.60
C TYR A 152 -6.66 2.39 -14.27
N ALA A 153 -7.27 2.45 -13.08
CA ALA A 153 -8.44 1.64 -12.77
C ALA A 153 -9.64 2.00 -13.66
N ASP A 154 -9.87 3.29 -13.91
CA ASP A 154 -10.93 3.75 -14.83
C ASP A 154 -10.65 3.33 -16.29
N MET A 155 -9.38 3.29 -16.71
CA MET A 155 -8.99 2.77 -18.03
C MET A 155 -9.22 1.26 -18.11
N ALA A 156 -8.75 0.49 -17.15
CA ALA A 156 -8.91 -0.96 -17.09
C ALA A 156 -10.39 -1.36 -17.03
N ARG A 157 -11.23 -0.59 -16.32
CA ARG A 157 -12.69 -0.84 -16.25
C ARG A 157 -13.37 -0.70 -17.61
N LYS A 158 -12.90 0.18 -18.49
CA LYS A 158 -13.45 0.34 -19.84
C LYS A 158 -13.22 -0.89 -20.72
N THR A 159 -12.10 -1.57 -20.52
CA THR A 159 -11.71 -2.76 -21.29
C THR A 159 -12.15 -4.06 -20.62
N SER A 160 -12.22 -4.09 -19.30
CA SER A 160 -12.53 -5.27 -18.48
C SER A 160 -13.41 -4.89 -17.29
N PRO A 161 -14.69 -4.52 -17.51
CA PRO A 161 -15.57 -4.00 -16.46
C PRO A 161 -15.80 -5.01 -15.33
N ASP A 162 -15.83 -6.29 -15.64
CA ASP A 162 -16.10 -7.36 -14.66
C ASP A 162 -14.91 -7.60 -13.71
N LEU A 163 -13.70 -7.18 -14.08
CA LEU A 163 -12.49 -7.38 -13.29
C LEU A 163 -12.18 -6.20 -12.35
N ILE A 164 -12.73 -5.02 -12.62
CA ILE A 164 -12.40 -3.79 -11.89
C ILE A 164 -13.63 -3.25 -11.18
N GLN A 165 -13.56 -3.29 -9.86
CA GLN A 165 -14.60 -2.74 -8.98
C GLN A 165 -14.75 -1.22 -9.14
N GLU A 166 -15.86 -0.65 -8.68
CA GLU A 166 -16.14 0.80 -8.79
C GLU A 166 -15.06 1.66 -8.11
N THR A 167 -14.56 1.21 -6.97
CA THR A 167 -13.59 1.99 -6.20
C THR A 167 -12.31 1.19 -5.95
N VAL A 168 -11.25 1.55 -6.68
CA VAL A 168 -9.90 1.02 -6.47
C VAL A 168 -9.05 2.04 -5.74
N THR A 169 -8.57 1.70 -4.55
CA THR A 169 -7.75 2.55 -3.70
C THR A 169 -6.38 1.91 -3.44
N PRO A 170 -5.37 2.67 -2.96
CA PRO A 170 -4.10 2.07 -2.52
C PRO A 170 -4.27 0.98 -1.45
N HIS A 171 -5.29 1.11 -0.59
CA HIS A 171 -5.64 0.06 0.38
C HIS A 171 -6.20 -1.18 -0.30
N CYS A 172 -7.02 -1.03 -1.34
CA CYS A 172 -7.53 -2.14 -2.13
C CYS A 172 -6.37 -2.95 -2.73
N LEU A 173 -5.35 -2.32 -3.35
CA LEU A 173 -4.18 -3.03 -3.88
C LEU A 173 -3.39 -3.78 -2.79
N ARG A 174 -3.24 -3.16 -1.63
CA ARG A 174 -2.57 -3.81 -0.49
C ARG A 174 -3.38 -5.01 0.03
N HIS A 175 -4.71 -4.90 0.10
CA HIS A 175 -5.60 -6.01 0.43
C HIS A 175 -5.52 -7.12 -0.63
N SER A 176 -5.48 -6.76 -1.92
CA SER A 176 -5.30 -7.71 -3.01
C SER A 176 -4.00 -8.50 -2.84
N LYS A 177 -2.88 -7.85 -2.55
CA LYS A 177 -1.60 -8.55 -2.30
C LYS A 177 -1.71 -9.51 -1.13
N ALA A 178 -2.32 -9.10 -0.03
CA ALA A 178 -2.51 -9.95 1.14
C ALA A 178 -3.35 -11.19 0.83
N MET A 179 -4.48 -11.00 0.14
CA MET A 179 -5.38 -12.11 -0.27
C MET A 179 -4.69 -13.05 -1.26
N HIS A 180 -3.97 -12.51 -2.25
CA HIS A 180 -3.26 -13.36 -3.21
C HIS A 180 -2.16 -14.21 -2.56
N LEU A 181 -1.45 -13.68 -1.57
CA LEU A 181 -0.48 -14.44 -0.79
C LEU A 181 -1.15 -15.52 0.06
N LEU A 182 -2.30 -15.20 0.66
CA LEU A 182 -3.07 -16.18 1.45
C LEU A 182 -3.59 -17.31 0.57
N LEU A 183 -4.21 -17.01 -0.57
CA LEU A 183 -4.68 -17.97 -1.55
C LEU A 183 -3.54 -18.82 -2.14
N ALA A 184 -2.34 -18.29 -2.19
CA ALA A 184 -1.12 -19.04 -2.54
C ALA A 184 -0.55 -19.85 -1.35
N ASN A 185 -1.30 -20.01 -0.25
CA ASN A 185 -0.90 -20.74 0.96
C ASN A 185 0.37 -20.20 1.64
N VAL A 186 0.67 -18.90 1.49
CA VAL A 186 1.77 -18.27 2.22
C VAL A 186 1.38 -18.13 3.70
N ASN A 187 2.30 -18.51 4.59
CA ASN A 187 2.04 -18.43 6.03
C ASN A 187 1.71 -16.99 6.48
N LEU A 188 0.67 -16.86 7.31
CA LEU A 188 0.18 -15.57 7.84
C LEU A 188 1.26 -14.74 8.53
N ILE A 189 2.26 -15.37 9.15
CA ILE A 189 3.39 -14.67 9.78
C ILE A 189 4.20 -13.90 8.72
N TYR A 190 4.49 -14.52 7.58
CA TYR A 190 5.19 -13.85 6.49
C TYR A 190 4.36 -12.73 5.86
N ILE A 191 3.03 -12.94 5.71
CA ILE A 191 2.12 -11.89 5.23
C ILE A 191 2.10 -10.70 6.18
N ARG A 192 2.00 -10.96 7.50
CA ARG A 192 2.09 -9.93 8.54
C ARG A 192 3.38 -9.12 8.43
N ASP A 193 4.51 -9.80 8.31
CA ASP A 193 5.83 -9.17 8.29
C ASP A 193 6.04 -8.38 6.99
N LEU A 194 5.61 -8.92 5.84
CA LEU A 194 5.61 -8.22 4.55
C LEU A 194 4.79 -6.93 4.63
N LEU A 195 3.59 -7.00 5.22
CA LEU A 195 2.71 -5.85 5.34
C LEU A 195 3.14 -4.88 6.45
N GLY A 196 3.98 -5.31 7.39
CA GLY A 196 4.39 -4.51 8.55
C GLY A 196 3.22 -4.24 9.49
N HIS A 197 2.40 -5.26 9.77
CA HIS A 197 1.38 -5.20 10.81
C HIS A 197 2.02 -5.47 12.17
N SER A 198 1.73 -4.61 13.16
CA SER A 198 2.22 -4.79 14.54
C SER A 198 1.54 -5.96 15.25
N GLU A 199 0.33 -6.35 14.81
CA GLU A 199 -0.47 -7.40 15.42
C GLU A 199 -0.96 -8.39 14.36
N ILE A 200 -0.94 -9.69 14.69
CA ILE A 200 -1.47 -10.77 13.85
C ILE A 200 -2.96 -10.58 13.58
N LYS A 201 -3.73 -10.08 14.57
CA LYS A 201 -5.18 -9.82 14.43
C LYS A 201 -5.54 -9.01 13.19
N THR A 202 -4.69 -8.06 12.79
CA THR A 202 -4.90 -7.27 11.56
C THR A 202 -4.73 -8.12 10.30
N THR A 203 -3.96 -9.20 10.35
CA THR A 203 -3.74 -10.12 9.23
C THR A 203 -4.78 -11.26 9.25
N GLU A 204 -5.31 -11.64 10.42
CA GLU A 204 -6.38 -12.65 10.55
C GLU A 204 -7.68 -12.26 9.86
N ILE A 205 -7.92 -10.96 9.64
CA ILE A 205 -9.08 -10.47 8.87
C ILE A 205 -9.09 -11.10 7.47
N TYR A 206 -7.92 -11.28 6.87
CA TYR A 206 -7.80 -11.91 5.54
C TYR A 206 -8.12 -13.41 5.59
N ALA A 207 -7.67 -14.12 6.64
CA ALA A 207 -7.94 -15.54 6.79
C ALA A 207 -9.44 -15.85 7.00
N ARG A 208 -10.19 -14.93 7.63
CA ARG A 208 -11.65 -15.07 7.81
C ARG A 208 -12.43 -14.80 6.52
N ALA A 209 -11.90 -13.96 5.64
CA ALA A 209 -12.56 -13.64 4.37
C ALA A 209 -12.48 -14.78 3.35
N ASP A 210 -11.54 -15.71 3.52
CA ASP A 210 -11.37 -16.90 2.65
C ASP A 210 -12.34 -18.03 2.98
N THR A 211 -12.97 -17.99 4.15
CA THR A 211 -13.89 -19.05 4.63
C THR A 211 -15.38 -18.73 4.40
N SER A 212 -15.69 -17.62 3.72
CA SER A 212 -17.06 -17.18 3.38
C SER A 212 -17.34 -17.34 1.90
#